data_2f1039b3dd5016b621a57622fee30225
#
_entry.id   2f1039b3dd5016b621a57622fee30225
#
_cell.length_a   1.000
_cell.length_b   1.000
_cell.length_c   1.000
_cell.angle_alpha   90.00
_cell.angle_beta   90.00
_cell.angle_gamma   90.00
#
_symmetry.space_group_name_H-M   'P 1'
#
loop_
_entity.id
_entity.type
_entity.pdbx_description
1 polymer ?
#
loop_
_entity_poly.entity_id
_entity_poly.type
_entity_poly.pdbx_seq_one_letter_code
_entity_poly.pdbx_strand_id
1 'polypeptide(L)'
;KDVDIVVTNHALLAIDALADVAVLPEHDAVIIDEAHELDGRITSVATSEISARALAMAARRAGKLGAERDTLENVIDDFTAAIDLEAPGRWEVISEPARGAFAALRDALWKTRTAISDAPPGESENDPEKFAERANLRNHLEDLHDAVVRILEVFDEPDPAKHADVVWLTRSERYGDSVSVAPLSVAGLLHERLFGEKTVVLTSATLTVGGNFNAMAAAWGLPQGTWDSLDAGTP
;
A
#
# COMPACT_ATOMS: atom_id res chain seq x y z
N LYS A 1 -20.34 19.19 -9.64
CA LYS A 1 -20.11 20.62 -9.28
C LYS A 1 -18.77 20.97 -9.85
N ASP A 2 -18.75 21.86 -10.82
CA ASP A 2 -17.53 22.39 -11.38
C ASP A 2 -16.89 23.29 -10.30
N VAL A 3 -15.68 22.96 -9.90
CA VAL A 3 -14.86 23.74 -8.97
C VAL A 3 -13.56 24.08 -9.67
N ASP A 4 -13.08 25.32 -9.50
CA ASP A 4 -11.87 25.78 -10.16
C ASP A 4 -10.59 25.37 -9.38
N ILE A 5 -10.72 25.18 -8.06
CA ILE A 5 -9.61 24.82 -7.16
C ILE A 5 -10.09 23.80 -6.14
N VAL A 6 -9.30 22.75 -5.97
CA VAL A 6 -9.47 21.73 -4.90
C VAL A 6 -8.28 21.82 -3.97
N VAL A 7 -8.52 21.94 -2.67
CA VAL A 7 -7.48 21.88 -1.64
C VAL A 7 -7.57 20.55 -0.92
N THR A 8 -6.48 19.84 -0.87
CA THR A 8 -6.40 18.51 -0.24
C THR A 8 -5.09 18.36 0.54
N ASN A 9 -4.88 17.20 1.17
CA ASN A 9 -3.62 16.86 1.81
C ASN A 9 -2.81 15.86 0.97
N HIS A 10 -1.52 15.70 1.31
CA HIS A 10 -0.63 14.77 0.61
C HIS A 10 -1.11 13.32 0.64
N ALA A 11 -1.76 12.89 1.72
CA ALA A 11 -2.26 11.51 1.82
C ALA A 11 -3.36 11.23 0.79
N LEU A 12 -4.32 12.15 0.63
CA LEU A 12 -5.38 11.99 -0.36
C LEU A 12 -4.84 12.12 -1.80
N LEU A 13 -3.86 13.00 -2.04
CA LEU A 13 -3.15 13.10 -3.31
C LEU A 13 -2.40 11.79 -3.62
N ALA A 14 -1.77 11.18 -2.62
CA ALA A 14 -1.07 9.90 -2.76
C ALA A 14 -2.06 8.75 -3.07
N ILE A 15 -3.20 8.72 -2.39
CA ILE A 15 -4.26 7.74 -2.67
C ILE A 15 -4.77 7.90 -4.10
N ASP A 16 -5.06 9.14 -4.55
CA ASP A 16 -5.52 9.43 -5.91
C ASP A 16 -4.49 8.99 -6.96
N ALA A 17 -3.21 9.28 -6.72
CA ALA A 17 -2.13 8.90 -7.63
C ALA A 17 -1.93 7.36 -7.72
N LEU A 18 -2.20 6.61 -6.64
CA LEU A 18 -2.00 5.16 -6.58
C LEU A 18 -3.27 4.37 -6.90
N ALA A 19 -4.45 4.98 -6.82
CA ALA A 19 -5.72 4.32 -7.11
C ALA A 19 -5.92 4.16 -8.62
N ASP A 20 -6.56 3.05 -9.02
CA ASP A 20 -6.98 2.84 -10.41
C ASP A 20 -8.21 3.68 -10.79
N VAL A 21 -8.90 4.22 -9.79
CA VAL A 21 -10.07 5.09 -9.98
C VAL A 21 -9.80 6.43 -9.32
N ALA A 22 -9.92 7.50 -10.09
CA ALA A 22 -9.70 8.86 -9.60
C ALA A 22 -10.59 9.19 -8.38
N VAL A 23 -9.95 9.64 -7.31
CA VAL A 23 -10.59 10.10 -6.07
C VAL A 23 -10.80 11.61 -6.09
N LEU A 24 -9.84 12.32 -6.69
CA LEU A 24 -9.92 13.77 -6.91
C LEU A 24 -10.63 14.09 -8.23
N PRO A 25 -11.26 15.26 -8.33
CA PRO A 25 -11.77 15.74 -9.63
C PRO A 25 -10.64 15.85 -10.66
N GLU A 26 -10.98 15.73 -11.94
CA GLU A 26 -10.03 15.92 -13.04
C GLU A 26 -9.35 17.30 -12.95
N HIS A 27 -8.02 17.32 -13.12
CA HIS A 27 -7.21 18.52 -12.97
C HIS A 27 -5.94 18.45 -13.82
N ASP A 28 -5.50 19.59 -14.34
CA ASP A 28 -4.33 19.71 -15.23
C ASP A 28 -3.05 20.13 -14.48
N ALA A 29 -3.21 20.73 -13.28
CA ALA A 29 -2.10 21.25 -12.50
C ALA A 29 -2.23 20.92 -11.02
N VAL A 30 -1.08 20.64 -10.39
CA VAL A 30 -0.98 20.36 -8.95
C VAL A 30 0.09 21.27 -8.33
N ILE A 31 -0.26 21.91 -7.24
CA ILE A 31 0.71 22.66 -6.42
C ILE A 31 0.85 21.92 -5.09
N ILE A 32 2.07 21.47 -4.80
CA ILE A 32 2.39 20.69 -3.60
C ILE A 32 3.26 21.55 -2.70
N ASP A 33 2.69 22.00 -1.60
CA ASP A 33 3.44 22.68 -0.54
C ASP A 33 4.06 21.64 0.41
N GLU A 34 5.16 21.99 1.09
CA GLU A 34 5.95 21.08 1.90
C GLU A 34 6.33 19.78 1.14
N ALA A 35 6.71 19.95 -0.11
CA ALA A 35 6.97 18.83 -1.03
C ALA A 35 8.08 17.88 -0.54
N HIS A 36 8.92 18.32 0.42
CA HIS A 36 9.92 17.45 1.05
C HIS A 36 9.32 16.24 1.79
N GLU A 37 8.01 16.29 2.13
CA GLU A 37 7.31 15.14 2.74
C GLU A 37 6.70 14.17 1.71
N LEU A 38 6.70 14.52 0.42
CA LEU A 38 5.93 13.82 -0.61
C LEU A 38 6.31 12.34 -0.75
N ASP A 39 7.60 12.04 -0.84
CA ASP A 39 8.10 10.69 -0.95
C ASP A 39 7.73 9.81 0.26
N GLY A 40 7.87 10.36 1.46
CA GLY A 40 7.45 9.69 2.69
C GLY A 40 5.95 9.41 2.73
N ARG A 41 5.12 10.34 2.24
CA ARG A 41 3.67 10.16 2.18
C ARG A 41 3.24 9.13 1.15
N ILE A 42 3.83 9.17 -0.04
CA ILE A 42 3.59 8.14 -1.07
C ILE A 42 4.04 6.76 -0.58
N THR A 43 5.25 6.66 0.00
CA THR A 43 5.73 5.41 0.59
C THR A 43 4.78 4.87 1.65
N SER A 44 4.27 5.74 2.53
CA SER A 44 3.31 5.35 3.57
C SER A 44 2.01 4.78 2.99
N VAL A 45 1.48 5.37 1.93
CA VAL A 45 0.27 4.88 1.25
C VAL A 45 0.56 3.59 0.48
N ALA A 46 1.75 3.47 -0.12
CA ALA A 46 2.19 2.28 -0.85
C ALA A 46 2.67 1.13 0.07
N THR A 47 2.69 1.35 1.38
CA THR A 47 3.04 0.32 2.37
C THR A 47 1.82 -0.54 2.67
N SER A 48 1.97 -1.85 2.52
CA SER A 48 0.97 -2.83 2.96
C SER A 48 1.44 -3.52 4.24
N GLU A 49 0.50 -3.83 5.12
CA GLU A 49 0.76 -4.48 6.41
C GLU A 49 -0.12 -5.71 6.59
N ILE A 50 0.49 -6.81 7.00
CA ILE A 50 -0.17 -8.07 7.35
C ILE A 50 0.01 -8.32 8.86
N SER A 51 -1.08 -8.47 9.59
CA SER A 51 -1.06 -8.84 11.01
C SER A 51 -2.11 -9.91 11.32
N ALA A 52 -1.81 -10.78 12.30
CA ALA A 52 -2.76 -11.81 12.74
C ALA A 52 -4.09 -11.20 13.17
N ARG A 53 -4.08 -10.01 13.76
CA ARG A 53 -5.28 -9.28 14.18
C ARG A 53 -6.14 -8.86 12.98
N ALA A 54 -5.55 -8.28 11.94
CA ALA A 54 -6.28 -7.87 10.74
C ALA A 54 -6.87 -9.09 10.03
N LEU A 55 -6.08 -10.15 9.89
CA LEU A 55 -6.52 -11.42 9.31
C LEU A 55 -7.68 -12.06 10.08
N ALA A 56 -7.59 -12.13 11.42
CA ALA A 56 -8.66 -12.67 12.26
C ALA A 56 -9.95 -11.83 12.18
N MET A 57 -9.84 -10.51 12.01
CA MET A 57 -11.01 -9.66 11.79
C MET A 57 -11.65 -9.95 10.43
N ALA A 58 -10.85 -10.09 9.38
CA ALA A 58 -11.34 -10.45 8.04
C ALA A 58 -12.01 -11.83 8.04
N ALA A 59 -11.42 -12.85 8.68
CA ALA A 59 -11.99 -14.18 8.82
C ALA A 59 -13.38 -14.17 9.51
N ARG A 60 -13.51 -13.45 10.62
CA ARG A 60 -14.79 -13.29 11.33
C ARG A 60 -15.87 -12.61 10.49
N ARG A 61 -15.51 -11.56 9.75
CA ARG A 61 -16.43 -10.88 8.83
C ARG A 61 -16.84 -11.78 7.68
N ALA A 62 -15.89 -12.51 7.09
CA ALA A 62 -16.17 -13.48 6.02
C ALA A 62 -17.12 -14.60 6.48
N GLY A 63 -16.95 -15.11 7.70
CA GLY A 63 -17.86 -16.09 8.30
C GLY A 63 -19.29 -15.59 8.43
N LYS A 64 -19.51 -14.30 8.78
CA LYS A 64 -20.84 -13.70 8.80
C LYS A 64 -21.50 -13.60 7.42
N LEU A 65 -20.70 -13.56 6.36
CA LEU A 65 -21.13 -13.50 4.97
C LEU A 65 -21.22 -14.88 4.30
N GLY A 66 -21.00 -15.96 5.08
CA GLY A 66 -21.19 -17.35 4.63
C GLY A 66 -19.92 -18.07 4.18
N ALA A 67 -18.73 -17.49 4.34
CA ALA A 67 -17.48 -18.21 4.10
C ALA A 67 -17.19 -19.22 5.22
N GLU A 68 -16.44 -20.25 4.89
CA GLU A 68 -15.92 -21.23 5.84
C GLU A 68 -14.84 -20.60 6.73
N ARG A 69 -15.12 -20.40 8.03
CA ARG A 69 -14.20 -19.72 8.96
C ARG A 69 -12.91 -20.51 9.18
N ASP A 70 -13.04 -21.82 9.39
CA ASP A 70 -11.94 -22.70 9.80
C ASP A 70 -10.80 -22.69 8.77
N THR A 71 -11.10 -22.50 7.50
CA THR A 71 -10.09 -22.47 6.43
C THR A 71 -9.07 -21.34 6.63
N LEU A 72 -9.54 -20.12 6.97
CA LEU A 72 -8.65 -18.99 7.15
C LEU A 72 -8.09 -18.94 8.58
N GLU A 73 -8.87 -19.31 9.61
CA GLU A 73 -8.43 -19.30 11.00
C GLU A 73 -7.25 -20.24 11.25
N ASN A 74 -7.26 -21.48 10.72
CA ASN A 74 -6.14 -22.42 10.86
C ASN A 74 -4.85 -21.88 10.19
N VAL A 75 -4.97 -21.25 9.02
CA VAL A 75 -3.81 -20.67 8.31
C VAL A 75 -3.26 -19.45 9.05
N ILE A 76 -4.09 -18.69 9.75
CA ILE A 76 -3.65 -17.57 10.59
C ILE A 76 -2.82 -18.05 11.78
N ASP A 77 -3.21 -19.16 12.40
CA ASP A 77 -2.46 -19.77 13.50
C ASP A 77 -1.08 -20.25 13.02
N ASP A 78 -1.02 -20.93 11.88
CA ASP A 78 0.24 -21.38 11.25
C ASP A 78 1.13 -20.20 10.85
N PHE A 79 0.54 -19.14 10.26
CA PHE A 79 1.24 -17.90 9.93
C PHE A 79 1.83 -17.24 11.19
N THR A 80 1.03 -17.13 12.26
CA THR A 80 1.48 -16.53 13.52
C THR A 80 2.65 -17.32 14.11
N ALA A 81 2.54 -18.65 14.15
CA ALA A 81 3.61 -19.51 14.62
C ALA A 81 4.89 -19.39 13.79
N ALA A 82 4.77 -19.23 12.46
CA ALA A 82 5.91 -19.08 11.57
C ALA A 82 6.63 -17.74 11.77
N ILE A 83 5.88 -16.61 11.86
CA ILE A 83 6.51 -15.31 12.07
C ILE A 83 7.08 -15.14 13.49
N ASP A 84 6.57 -15.88 14.49
CA ASP A 84 7.13 -15.90 15.84
C ASP A 84 8.57 -16.42 15.87
N LEU A 85 8.97 -17.24 14.92
CA LEU A 85 10.32 -17.77 14.79
C LEU A 85 11.28 -16.80 14.08
N GLU A 86 10.77 -15.77 13.43
CA GLU A 86 11.56 -14.83 12.66
C GLU A 86 12.13 -13.69 13.51
N ALA A 87 13.27 -13.16 13.09
CA ALA A 87 13.86 -11.99 13.74
C ALA A 87 13.09 -10.71 13.35
N PRO A 88 12.87 -9.77 14.29
CA PRO A 88 12.32 -8.47 13.97
C PRO A 88 13.28 -7.64 13.13
N GLY A 89 12.73 -6.67 12.38
CA GLY A 89 13.47 -5.78 11.50
C GLY A 89 13.38 -6.23 10.05
N ARG A 90 14.25 -5.66 9.21
CA ARG A 90 14.29 -5.92 7.77
C ARG A 90 14.69 -7.36 7.47
N TRP A 91 13.95 -7.98 6.55
CA TRP A 91 14.28 -9.30 6.03
C TRP A 91 15.01 -9.18 4.68
N GLU A 92 16.18 -9.80 4.58
CA GLU A 92 16.92 -9.96 3.33
C GLU A 92 16.64 -11.33 2.69
N VAL A 93 16.25 -12.27 3.52
CA VAL A 93 15.84 -13.63 3.13
C VAL A 93 14.63 -14.03 3.96
N ILE A 94 13.80 -14.91 3.41
CA ILE A 94 12.67 -15.51 4.12
C ILE A 94 13.00 -16.98 4.44
N SER A 95 12.67 -17.43 5.64
CA SER A 95 12.81 -18.85 6.00
C SER A 95 11.79 -19.72 5.25
N GLU A 96 12.10 -21.01 5.07
CA GLU A 96 11.16 -21.94 4.44
C GLU A 96 9.83 -22.06 5.20
N PRO A 97 9.80 -22.11 6.56
CA PRO A 97 8.55 -22.09 7.30
C PRO A 97 7.72 -20.83 7.05
N ALA A 98 8.34 -19.64 7.08
CA ALA A 98 7.64 -18.39 6.81
C ALA A 98 7.14 -18.32 5.35
N ARG A 99 7.96 -18.70 4.37
CA ARG A 99 7.56 -18.78 2.96
C ARG A 99 6.35 -19.70 2.78
N GLY A 100 6.37 -20.88 3.39
CA GLY A 100 5.25 -21.82 3.36
C GLY A 100 3.97 -21.26 3.97
N ALA A 101 4.09 -20.56 5.11
CA ALA A 101 2.96 -19.93 5.79
C ALA A 101 2.36 -18.77 4.96
N PHE A 102 3.20 -17.92 4.34
CA PHE A 102 2.72 -16.88 3.41
C PHE A 102 2.04 -17.47 2.18
N ALA A 103 2.56 -18.54 1.59
CA ALA A 103 1.93 -19.21 0.44
C ALA A 103 0.56 -19.78 0.82
N ALA A 104 0.44 -20.44 1.96
CA ALA A 104 -0.84 -20.95 2.46
C ALA A 104 -1.84 -19.81 2.76
N LEU A 105 -1.34 -18.70 3.32
CA LEU A 105 -2.15 -17.51 3.61
C LEU A 105 -2.69 -16.88 2.31
N ARG A 106 -1.86 -16.72 1.28
CA ARG A 106 -2.28 -16.25 -0.05
C ARG A 106 -3.45 -17.09 -0.57
N ASP A 107 -3.30 -18.41 -0.57
CA ASP A 107 -4.30 -19.32 -1.13
C ASP A 107 -5.60 -19.28 -0.30
N ALA A 108 -5.51 -19.20 1.03
CA ALA A 108 -6.66 -19.10 1.91
C ALA A 108 -7.41 -17.76 1.76
N LEU A 109 -6.69 -16.65 1.60
CA LEU A 109 -7.28 -15.33 1.35
C LEU A 109 -8.04 -15.32 0.02
N TRP A 110 -7.45 -15.85 -1.04
CA TRP A 110 -8.10 -15.98 -2.35
C TRP A 110 -9.34 -16.87 -2.30
N LYS A 111 -9.27 -18.02 -1.63
CA LYS A 111 -10.42 -18.92 -1.44
C LYS A 111 -11.54 -18.22 -0.68
N THR A 112 -11.20 -17.51 0.40
CA THR A 112 -12.19 -16.78 1.23
C THR A 112 -12.84 -15.65 0.44
N ARG A 113 -12.06 -14.85 -0.30
CA ARG A 113 -12.54 -13.79 -1.20
C ARG A 113 -13.52 -14.36 -2.23
N THR A 114 -13.17 -15.47 -2.86
CA THR A 114 -14.01 -16.13 -3.87
C THR A 114 -15.33 -16.62 -3.25
N ALA A 115 -15.28 -17.20 -2.06
CA ALA A 115 -16.47 -17.70 -1.37
C ALA A 115 -17.50 -16.61 -1.02
N ILE A 116 -17.07 -15.36 -0.85
CA ILE A 116 -17.96 -14.22 -0.56
C ILE A 116 -18.23 -13.34 -1.80
N SER A 117 -17.70 -13.69 -2.98
CA SER A 117 -17.80 -12.81 -4.17
C SER A 117 -19.23 -12.68 -4.71
N ASP A 118 -20.00 -13.75 -4.63
CA ASP A 118 -21.35 -13.78 -5.15
C ASP A 118 -22.35 -13.35 -4.07
N ALA A 119 -22.95 -12.18 -4.26
CA ALA A 119 -24.06 -11.78 -3.42
C ALA A 119 -25.31 -12.60 -3.79
N PRO A 120 -26.10 -13.07 -2.80
CA PRO A 120 -27.39 -13.69 -3.09
C PRO A 120 -28.28 -12.80 -3.95
N PRO A 121 -29.10 -13.37 -4.84
CA PRO A 121 -30.03 -12.59 -5.65
C PRO A 121 -30.91 -11.67 -4.79
N GLY A 122 -30.93 -10.37 -5.14
CA GLY A 122 -31.72 -9.36 -4.43
C GLY A 122 -31.10 -8.83 -3.13
N GLU A 123 -29.86 -9.21 -2.75
CA GLU A 123 -29.19 -8.69 -1.54
C GLU A 123 -29.05 -7.17 -1.62
N SER A 124 -28.69 -6.60 -2.78
CA SER A 124 -28.54 -5.16 -2.98
C SER A 124 -29.82 -4.35 -2.72
N GLU A 125 -30.98 -4.95 -2.96
CA GLU A 125 -32.30 -4.31 -2.79
C GLU A 125 -32.86 -4.54 -1.39
N ASN A 126 -32.67 -5.76 -0.84
CA ASN A 126 -33.25 -6.17 0.43
C ASN A 126 -32.35 -5.86 1.64
N ASP A 127 -31.03 -5.80 1.45
CA ASP A 127 -30.04 -5.51 2.49
C ASP A 127 -28.84 -4.75 1.90
N PRO A 128 -28.99 -3.45 1.59
CA PRO A 128 -27.94 -2.64 1.00
C PRO A 128 -26.67 -2.53 1.90
N GLU A 129 -26.84 -2.58 3.22
CA GLU A 129 -25.73 -2.53 4.16
C GLU A 129 -24.85 -3.78 4.06
N LYS A 130 -25.50 -4.96 4.03
CA LYS A 130 -24.79 -6.23 3.88
C LYS A 130 -24.13 -6.35 2.51
N PHE A 131 -24.78 -5.88 1.45
CA PHE A 131 -24.20 -5.81 0.11
C PHE A 131 -22.94 -4.93 0.09
N ALA A 132 -22.99 -3.74 0.69
CA ALA A 132 -21.83 -2.85 0.82
C ALA A 132 -20.73 -3.46 1.70
N GLU A 133 -21.09 -4.13 2.82
CA GLU A 133 -20.12 -4.83 3.67
C GLU A 133 -19.41 -5.95 2.89
N ARG A 134 -20.13 -6.71 2.06
CA ARG A 134 -19.57 -7.76 1.21
C ARG A 134 -18.54 -7.19 0.22
N ALA A 135 -18.90 -6.10 -0.47
CA ALA A 135 -18.00 -5.43 -1.41
C ALA A 135 -16.73 -4.91 -0.72
N ASN A 136 -16.90 -4.24 0.43
CA ASN A 136 -15.77 -3.73 1.21
C ASN A 136 -14.87 -4.85 1.74
N LEU A 137 -15.45 -5.95 2.21
CA LEU A 137 -14.64 -7.08 2.70
C LEU A 137 -13.93 -7.79 1.55
N ARG A 138 -14.56 -7.92 0.39
CA ARG A 138 -13.92 -8.51 -0.80
C ARG A 138 -12.68 -7.71 -1.20
N ASN A 139 -12.79 -6.38 -1.27
CA ASN A 139 -11.66 -5.51 -1.58
C ASN A 139 -10.57 -5.63 -0.51
N HIS A 140 -10.94 -5.63 0.77
CA HIS A 140 -9.96 -5.80 1.85
C HIS A 140 -9.23 -7.16 1.82
N LEU A 141 -9.92 -8.25 1.48
CA LEU A 141 -9.29 -9.56 1.29
C LEU A 141 -8.36 -9.58 0.07
N GLU A 142 -8.70 -8.84 -0.98
CA GLU A 142 -7.86 -8.64 -2.16
C GLU A 142 -6.60 -7.86 -1.79
N ASP A 143 -6.71 -6.73 -1.07
CA ASP A 143 -5.56 -5.96 -0.58
C ASP A 143 -4.61 -6.82 0.27
N LEU A 144 -5.16 -7.64 1.18
CA LEU A 144 -4.37 -8.58 2.00
C LEU A 144 -3.69 -9.65 1.15
N HIS A 145 -4.41 -10.21 0.17
CA HIS A 145 -3.86 -11.19 -0.77
C HIS A 145 -2.70 -10.59 -1.56
N ASP A 146 -2.87 -9.41 -2.14
CA ASP A 146 -1.87 -8.74 -2.96
C ASP A 146 -0.65 -8.34 -2.16
N ALA A 147 -0.84 -7.93 -0.89
CA ALA A 147 0.26 -7.71 0.03
C ALA A 147 1.09 -8.99 0.28
N VAL A 148 0.42 -10.14 0.44
CA VAL A 148 1.11 -11.45 0.59
C VAL A 148 1.83 -11.84 -0.69
N VAL A 149 1.20 -11.68 -1.85
CA VAL A 149 1.83 -11.93 -3.17
C VAL A 149 3.09 -11.08 -3.31
N ARG A 150 2.99 -9.78 -3.05
CA ARG A 150 4.10 -8.83 -3.12
C ARG A 150 5.25 -9.20 -2.18
N ILE A 151 4.96 -9.65 -0.94
CA ILE A 151 5.99 -10.15 -0.01
C ILE A 151 6.70 -11.37 -0.60
N LEU A 152 5.98 -12.33 -1.16
CA LEU A 152 6.58 -13.53 -1.74
C LEU A 152 7.45 -13.20 -2.97
N GLU A 153 6.99 -12.30 -3.84
CA GLU A 153 7.70 -11.84 -5.03
C GLU A 153 9.05 -11.18 -4.71
N VAL A 154 9.14 -10.42 -3.60
CA VAL A 154 10.43 -9.86 -3.14
C VAL A 154 11.47 -10.97 -2.97
N PHE A 155 11.09 -12.10 -2.41
CA PHE A 155 12.00 -13.22 -2.13
C PHE A 155 12.13 -14.23 -3.26
N ASP A 156 11.41 -14.03 -4.37
CA ASP A 156 11.63 -14.78 -5.61
C ASP A 156 12.86 -14.25 -6.39
N GLU A 157 13.26 -12.98 -6.16
CA GLU A 157 14.54 -12.46 -6.60
C GLU A 157 15.63 -12.82 -5.56
N PRO A 158 16.60 -13.68 -5.92
CA PRO A 158 17.59 -14.18 -4.98
C PRO A 158 18.67 -13.15 -4.59
N ASP A 159 18.80 -12.05 -5.33
CA ASP A 159 19.75 -10.98 -5.08
C ASP A 159 19.09 -9.82 -4.32
N PRO A 160 19.33 -9.66 -3.00
CA PRO A 160 18.70 -8.59 -2.22
C PRO A 160 18.98 -7.18 -2.71
N ALA A 161 20.06 -6.99 -3.49
CA ALA A 161 20.39 -5.69 -4.09
C ALA A 161 19.45 -5.29 -5.23
N LYS A 162 18.68 -6.25 -5.76
CA LYS A 162 17.71 -6.04 -6.84
C LYS A 162 16.27 -5.97 -6.35
N HIS A 163 16.02 -6.16 -5.07
CA HIS A 163 14.67 -6.02 -4.53
C HIS A 163 14.13 -4.62 -4.81
N ALA A 164 12.96 -4.54 -5.41
CA ALA A 164 12.23 -3.28 -5.61
C ALA A 164 11.53 -2.82 -4.32
N ASP A 165 11.20 -3.77 -3.46
CA ASP A 165 10.52 -3.57 -2.19
C ASP A 165 11.38 -3.99 -1.02
N VAL A 166 11.04 -3.48 0.16
CA VAL A 166 11.59 -3.92 1.44
C VAL A 166 10.50 -4.58 2.27
N VAL A 167 10.85 -5.71 2.91
CA VAL A 167 9.96 -6.42 3.85
C VAL A 167 10.58 -6.35 5.25
N TRP A 168 9.75 -6.09 6.26
CA TRP A 168 10.21 -6.09 7.65
C TRP A 168 9.14 -6.58 8.61
N LEU A 169 9.59 -7.18 9.72
CA LEU A 169 8.75 -7.60 10.84
C LEU A 169 8.83 -6.58 11.97
N THR A 170 7.68 -6.10 12.40
CA THR A 170 7.53 -5.27 13.61
C THR A 170 6.92 -6.08 14.73
N ARG A 171 7.59 -6.10 15.90
CA ARG A 171 7.06 -6.67 17.14
C ARG A 171 6.38 -5.59 17.96
N SER A 172 5.17 -5.85 18.41
CA SER A 172 4.44 -4.90 19.25
C SER A 172 3.58 -5.60 20.29
N GLU A 173 3.90 -5.40 21.57
CA GLU A 173 3.10 -5.91 22.68
C GLU A 173 1.66 -5.35 22.69
N ARG A 174 1.48 -4.14 22.18
CA ARG A 174 0.18 -3.45 22.20
C ARG A 174 -0.69 -3.80 21.00
N TYR A 175 -0.10 -3.90 19.81
CA TYR A 175 -0.84 -4.05 18.54
C TYR A 175 -0.72 -5.44 17.92
N GLY A 176 0.16 -6.29 18.48
CA GLY A 176 0.55 -7.56 17.88
C GLY A 176 1.63 -7.39 16.82
N ASP A 177 2.17 -8.50 16.37
CA ASP A 177 3.21 -8.52 15.36
C ASP A 177 2.63 -8.27 13.97
N SER A 178 3.40 -7.57 13.14
CA SER A 178 3.03 -7.29 11.75
C SER A 178 4.20 -7.41 10.79
N VAL A 179 3.94 -7.94 9.61
CA VAL A 179 4.89 -7.94 8.49
C VAL A 179 4.44 -6.89 7.49
N SER A 180 5.34 -5.99 7.15
CA SER A 180 5.07 -4.90 6.23
C SER A 180 5.93 -5.02 4.97
N VAL A 181 5.39 -4.53 3.85
CA VAL A 181 6.11 -4.40 2.57
C VAL A 181 5.91 -3.01 2.01
N ALA A 182 7.01 -2.38 1.59
CA ALA A 182 6.98 -1.04 0.99
C ALA A 182 8.00 -0.92 -0.14
N PRO A 183 7.76 -0.03 -1.12
CA PRO A 183 8.73 0.22 -2.17
C PRO A 183 10.00 0.87 -1.61
N LEU A 184 11.16 0.45 -2.08
CA LEU A 184 12.44 1.09 -1.78
C LEU A 184 12.57 2.48 -2.40
N SER A 185 11.85 2.72 -3.47
CA SER A 185 11.80 4.02 -4.15
C SER A 185 10.41 4.24 -4.72
N VAL A 186 9.88 5.42 -4.52
CA VAL A 186 8.61 5.86 -5.11
C VAL A 186 8.81 6.71 -6.38
N ALA A 187 10.06 6.87 -6.82
CA ALA A 187 10.42 7.69 -7.97
C ALA A 187 9.64 7.31 -9.25
N GLY A 188 9.55 6.00 -9.55
CA GLY A 188 8.78 5.50 -10.69
C GLY A 188 7.29 5.79 -10.56
N LEU A 189 6.71 5.53 -9.39
CA LEU A 189 5.29 5.80 -9.11
C LEU A 189 4.96 7.29 -9.25
N LEU A 190 5.79 8.17 -8.69
CA LEU A 190 5.64 9.61 -8.81
C LEU A 190 5.73 10.07 -10.26
N HIS A 191 6.73 9.57 -11.00
CA HIS A 191 6.93 9.91 -12.40
C HIS A 191 5.72 9.50 -13.27
N GLU A 192 5.27 8.26 -13.14
CA GLU A 192 4.19 7.73 -13.98
C GLU A 192 2.81 8.29 -13.62
N ARG A 193 2.53 8.44 -12.32
CA ARG A 193 1.19 8.71 -11.83
C ARG A 193 0.92 10.17 -11.49
N LEU A 194 1.96 10.94 -11.19
CA LEU A 194 1.79 12.33 -10.76
C LEU A 194 2.43 13.33 -11.73
N PHE A 195 3.64 13.06 -12.23
CA PHE A 195 4.39 14.04 -13.03
C PHE A 195 4.22 13.85 -14.54
N GLY A 196 3.80 12.66 -15.02
CA GLY A 196 3.84 12.29 -16.44
C GLY A 196 2.91 13.11 -17.34
N GLU A 197 1.73 13.50 -16.84
CA GLU A 197 0.70 14.15 -17.66
C GLU A 197 0.24 15.51 -17.12
N LYS A 198 0.76 15.96 -15.97
CA LYS A 198 0.29 17.15 -15.27
C LYS A 198 1.40 18.19 -15.10
N THR A 199 1.01 19.46 -15.04
CA THR A 199 1.91 20.51 -14.58
C THR A 199 2.00 20.46 -13.06
N VAL A 200 3.18 20.19 -12.52
CA VAL A 200 3.38 20.10 -11.07
C VAL A 200 4.33 21.17 -10.57
N VAL A 201 3.92 21.90 -9.55
CA VAL A 201 4.75 22.86 -8.83
C VAL A 201 5.02 22.32 -7.43
N LEU A 202 6.29 22.16 -7.10
CA LEU A 202 6.76 21.65 -5.81
C LEU A 202 7.36 22.81 -5.02
N THR A 203 6.88 23.06 -3.81
CA THR A 203 7.36 24.16 -2.94
C THR A 203 7.65 23.64 -1.55
N SER A 204 8.73 24.10 -0.95
CA SER A 204 9.09 23.89 0.44
C SER A 204 10.30 24.76 0.82
N ALA A 205 10.48 24.98 2.09
CA ALA A 205 11.65 25.68 2.63
C ALA A 205 12.95 24.86 2.58
N THR A 206 12.87 23.52 2.32
CA THR A 206 13.99 22.59 2.50
C THR A 206 14.23 21.67 1.29
N LEU A 207 13.98 22.14 0.06
CA LEU A 207 14.16 21.34 -1.16
C LEU A 207 15.61 21.24 -1.64
N THR A 208 16.49 22.13 -1.16
CA THR A 208 17.90 22.12 -1.59
C THR A 208 18.75 21.25 -0.68
N VAL A 209 19.61 20.43 -1.29
CA VAL A 209 20.67 19.68 -0.62
C VAL A 209 22.00 20.10 -1.21
N GLY A 210 22.89 20.65 -0.40
CA GLY A 210 24.17 21.18 -0.89
C GLY A 210 24.02 22.34 -1.88
N GLY A 211 22.94 23.13 -1.76
CA GLY A 211 22.67 24.29 -2.61
C GLY A 211 22.10 23.99 -4.00
N ASN A 212 21.62 22.76 -4.24
CA ASN A 212 20.96 22.40 -5.49
C ASN A 212 19.76 21.48 -5.26
N PHE A 213 18.87 21.37 -6.27
CA PHE A 213 17.62 20.57 -6.23
C PHE A 213 17.79 19.16 -6.78
N ASN A 214 18.96 18.78 -7.30
CA ASN A 214 19.16 17.52 -8.04
C ASN A 214 18.85 16.28 -7.19
N ALA A 215 19.18 16.29 -5.89
CA ALA A 215 18.93 15.16 -5.01
C ALA A 215 17.42 14.91 -4.85
N MET A 216 16.65 15.98 -4.65
CA MET A 216 15.19 15.88 -4.51
C MET A 216 14.54 15.50 -5.84
N ALA A 217 14.95 16.11 -6.96
CA ALA A 217 14.46 15.75 -8.28
C ALA A 217 14.70 14.27 -8.60
N ALA A 218 15.86 13.73 -8.24
CA ALA A 218 16.17 12.31 -8.42
C ALA A 218 15.30 11.42 -7.54
N ALA A 219 15.06 11.80 -6.27
CA ALA A 219 14.18 11.06 -5.35
C ALA A 219 12.74 11.00 -5.86
N TRP A 220 12.29 12.01 -6.57
CA TRP A 220 10.96 12.08 -7.19
C TRP A 220 10.88 11.50 -8.59
N GLY A 221 11.98 10.95 -9.14
CA GLY A 221 12.02 10.36 -10.47
C GLY A 221 11.94 11.38 -11.61
N LEU A 222 12.34 12.62 -11.37
CA LEU A 222 12.35 13.68 -12.39
C LEU A 222 13.65 13.63 -13.19
N PRO A 223 13.61 13.34 -14.53
CA PRO A 223 14.79 13.33 -15.36
C PRO A 223 15.42 14.74 -15.49
N GLN A 224 16.74 14.79 -15.65
CA GLN A 224 17.41 16.06 -15.90
C GLN A 224 16.88 16.72 -17.19
N GLY A 225 16.61 18.03 -17.10
CA GLY A 225 16.10 18.82 -18.23
C GLY A 225 14.59 18.76 -18.43
N THR A 226 13.84 18.07 -17.56
CA THR A 226 12.38 18.07 -17.59
C THR A 226 11.74 18.96 -16.52
N TRP A 227 12.56 19.65 -15.74
CA TRP A 227 12.12 20.52 -14.65
C TRP A 227 12.98 21.77 -14.56
N ASP A 228 12.39 22.84 -14.05
CA ASP A 228 13.05 24.09 -13.71
C ASP A 228 13.04 24.32 -12.20
N SER A 229 13.98 25.09 -11.69
CA SER A 229 14.06 25.42 -10.26
C SER A 229 14.23 26.91 -10.05
N LEU A 230 13.60 27.40 -8.97
CA LEU A 230 13.73 28.77 -8.51
C LEU A 230 14.03 28.74 -7.01
N ASP A 231 15.18 29.28 -6.61
CA ASP A 231 15.47 29.61 -5.21
C ASP A 231 14.96 31.02 -4.92
N ALA A 232 13.87 31.11 -4.18
CA ALA A 232 13.27 32.40 -3.79
C ALA A 232 14.02 33.08 -2.66
N GLY A 233 15.02 32.42 -2.06
CA GLY A 233 15.73 32.88 -0.88
C GLY A 233 14.93 32.71 0.40
N THR A 234 15.56 32.98 1.53
CA THR A 234 14.88 33.13 2.82
C THR A 234 14.44 34.58 2.97
N PRO A 235 13.23 34.83 3.53
CA PRO A 235 12.78 36.19 3.83
C PRO A 235 13.68 36.88 4.84
#